data_02b74838ec3b7c3f1fbb2eaff1f1b086
#
_entry.id   02b74838ec3b7c3f1fbb2eaff1f1b086
#
_cell.length_a   1.000
_cell.length_b   1.000
_cell.length_c   1.000
_cell.angle_alpha   90.00
_cell.angle_beta   90.00
_cell.angle_gamma   90.00
#
_symmetry.space_group_name_H-M   'P 1'
#
loop_
_entity.id
_entity.type
_entity.pdbx_description
1 polymer ?
#
loop_
_entity_poly.entity_id
_entity_poly.type
_entity_poly.pdbx_seq_one_letter_code
_entity_poly.pdbx_strand_id
1 'polypeptide(L)'
;MLELKNVSKVFYPGTINEKVALDHMNLTLHDGDFVTVIGGNGAGKSTMQNIISGVFRPDTGRILLDGIDVTPLPEYKRAKYLGRVFQDPRMGTAADMQIEENLALALRRGKHRTLRPGITKEERENYRKLLSELGLGLESRLSAKVGLLSGGQRQALTLLMASLTCPKLLLLDEHTAALDPKTAAKVLEITDRIVKENHLTTLMITHNMRDAITYGNRLIMLHEGRIIIDIAGEEKKNLTVEDLLQLFTKASGATFSNDRAILS
;
A
#
# COMPACT_ATOMS: atom_id res chain seq x y z
N MET A 1 9.31 10.49 5.96
CA MET A 1 9.10 9.82 7.27
C MET A 1 7.62 9.82 7.66
N LEU A 2 7.04 8.69 8.10
CA LEU A 2 5.68 8.60 8.70
C LEU A 2 5.78 8.41 10.21
N GLU A 3 4.95 9.12 10.98
CA GLU A 3 4.81 8.87 12.42
C GLU A 3 3.32 8.80 12.80
N LEU A 4 2.93 7.70 13.42
CA LEU A 4 1.67 7.56 14.16
C LEU A 4 1.98 7.71 15.64
N LYS A 5 1.33 8.67 16.32
CA LYS A 5 1.54 8.96 17.75
C LYS A 5 0.25 8.73 18.51
N ASN A 6 0.19 7.65 19.27
CA ASN A 6 -0.91 7.29 20.15
C ASN A 6 -2.28 7.28 19.43
N VAL A 7 -2.32 6.67 18.23
CA VAL A 7 -3.49 6.68 17.35
C VAL A 7 -4.47 5.60 17.77
N SER A 8 -5.72 6.01 18.06
CA SER A 8 -6.81 5.08 18.36
C SER A 8 -8.00 5.30 17.44
N LYS A 9 -8.74 4.20 17.18
CA LYS A 9 -9.98 4.22 16.42
C LYS A 9 -10.96 3.19 16.94
N VAL A 10 -12.15 3.65 17.31
CA VAL A 10 -13.26 2.82 17.73
C VAL A 10 -14.42 3.01 16.75
N PHE A 11 -14.97 1.93 16.26
CA PHE A 11 -16.21 1.94 15.46
C PHE A 11 -17.41 1.63 16.35
N TYR A 12 -18.52 2.33 16.12
CA TYR A 12 -19.81 2.18 16.82
C TYR A 12 -19.71 2.25 18.35
N PRO A 13 -19.02 3.27 18.92
CA PRO A 13 -18.79 3.37 20.36
C PRO A 13 -20.11 3.37 21.14
N GLY A 14 -20.15 2.66 22.27
CA GLY A 14 -21.32 2.56 23.14
C GLY A 14 -22.45 1.68 22.61
N THR A 15 -22.23 0.91 21.54
CA THR A 15 -23.21 -0.02 21.00
C THR A 15 -22.73 -1.48 21.14
N ILE A 16 -23.66 -2.44 20.94
CA ILE A 16 -23.32 -3.88 20.93
C ILE A 16 -22.33 -4.27 19.82
N ASN A 17 -22.15 -3.41 18.82
CA ASN A 17 -21.21 -3.60 17.70
C ASN A 17 -19.93 -2.79 17.89
N GLU A 18 -19.67 -2.29 19.08
CA GLU A 18 -18.44 -1.55 19.37
C GLU A 18 -17.21 -2.39 19.04
N LYS A 19 -16.29 -1.80 18.27
CA LYS A 19 -15.04 -2.45 17.88
C LYS A 19 -13.89 -1.47 17.99
N VAL A 20 -12.97 -1.76 18.88
CA VAL A 20 -11.66 -1.10 18.92
C VAL A 20 -10.84 -1.63 17.74
N ALA A 21 -10.65 -0.79 16.74
CA ALA A 21 -9.94 -1.16 15.52
C ALA A 21 -8.45 -0.79 15.57
N LEU A 22 -8.11 0.29 16.26
CA LEU A 22 -6.73 0.66 16.63
C LEU A 22 -6.72 1.11 18.07
N ASP A 23 -5.71 0.66 18.82
CA ASP A 23 -5.58 0.91 20.25
C ASP A 23 -4.19 1.50 20.57
N HIS A 24 -4.15 2.83 20.78
CA HIS A 24 -2.96 3.60 21.15
C HIS A 24 -1.73 3.28 20.28
N MET A 25 -1.96 3.09 18.97
CA MET A 25 -0.94 2.67 18.03
C MET A 25 0.16 3.72 17.90
N ASN A 26 1.40 3.28 18.04
CA ASN A 26 2.60 4.05 17.75
C ASN A 26 3.39 3.33 16.65
N LEU A 27 3.74 4.04 15.58
CA LEU A 27 4.50 3.50 14.46
C LEU A 27 5.32 4.61 13.83
N THR A 28 6.61 4.35 13.61
CA THR A 28 7.48 5.25 12.86
C THR A 28 8.07 4.49 11.68
N LEU A 29 7.92 5.05 10.47
CA LEU A 29 8.65 4.63 9.28
C LEU A 29 9.67 5.72 8.95
N HIS A 30 10.93 5.30 8.77
CA HIS A 30 11.98 6.18 8.28
C HIS A 30 11.94 6.27 6.75
N ASP A 31 12.61 7.29 6.21
CA ASP A 31 12.69 7.44 4.75
C ASP A 31 13.41 6.23 4.13
N GLY A 32 12.80 5.68 3.09
CA GLY A 32 13.29 4.47 2.41
C GLY A 32 12.90 3.15 3.09
N ASP A 33 12.21 3.17 4.23
CA ASP A 33 11.69 1.93 4.83
C ASP A 33 10.66 1.28 3.90
N PHE A 34 10.83 0.00 3.65
CA PHE A 34 9.81 -0.84 3.05
C PHE A 34 9.29 -1.82 4.10
N VAL A 35 8.17 -1.45 4.72
CA VAL A 35 7.55 -2.19 5.83
C VAL A 35 6.44 -3.08 5.32
N THR A 36 6.52 -4.37 5.60
CA THR A 36 5.43 -5.31 5.37
C THR A 36 4.58 -5.45 6.63
N VAL A 37 3.26 -5.50 6.44
CA VAL A 37 2.27 -5.57 7.52
C VAL A 37 1.42 -6.80 7.36
N ILE A 38 1.42 -7.65 8.38
CA ILE A 38 0.60 -8.85 8.46
C ILE A 38 -0.29 -8.82 9.71
N GLY A 39 -1.21 -9.77 9.80
CA GLY A 39 -2.11 -9.94 10.94
C GLY A 39 -3.42 -10.58 10.50
N GLY A 40 -4.17 -11.13 11.43
CA GLY A 40 -5.46 -11.77 11.18
C GLY A 40 -6.53 -10.81 10.65
N ASN A 41 -7.67 -11.40 10.25
CA ASN A 41 -8.83 -10.61 9.86
C ASN A 41 -9.33 -9.78 11.06
N GLY A 42 -9.53 -8.49 10.81
CA GLY A 42 -9.94 -7.57 11.88
C GLY A 42 -8.84 -7.08 12.80
N ALA A 43 -7.56 -7.41 12.56
CA ALA A 43 -6.42 -6.94 13.34
C ALA A 43 -6.16 -5.42 13.26
N GLY A 44 -6.84 -4.69 12.35
CA GLY A 44 -6.70 -3.25 12.20
C GLY A 44 -5.88 -2.78 11.00
N LYS A 45 -5.34 -3.70 10.16
CA LYS A 45 -4.47 -3.37 9.01
C LYS A 45 -5.08 -2.34 8.06
N SER A 46 -6.24 -2.64 7.49
CA SER A 46 -6.93 -1.72 6.55
C SER A 46 -7.42 -0.44 7.25
N THR A 47 -7.79 -0.52 8.55
CA THR A 47 -8.13 0.66 9.34
C THR A 47 -6.93 1.58 9.50
N MET A 48 -5.76 1.04 9.80
CA MET A 48 -4.51 1.80 9.88
C MET A 48 -4.21 2.51 8.56
N GLN A 49 -4.26 1.80 7.43
CA GLN A 49 -4.06 2.42 6.11
C GLN A 49 -5.11 3.50 5.79
N ASN A 50 -6.38 3.25 6.10
CA ASN A 50 -7.46 4.22 5.87
C ASN A 50 -7.32 5.46 6.75
N ILE A 51 -6.79 5.33 7.95
CA ILE A 51 -6.47 6.47 8.83
C ILE A 51 -5.27 7.25 8.28
N ILE A 52 -4.21 6.58 7.84
CA ILE A 52 -3.04 7.21 7.23
C ILE A 52 -3.45 7.97 5.96
N SER A 53 -4.26 7.37 5.10
CA SER A 53 -4.72 7.99 3.86
C SER A 53 -5.77 9.10 4.06
N GLY A 54 -6.42 9.16 5.24
CA GLY A 54 -7.41 10.19 5.57
C GLY A 54 -8.84 9.84 5.19
N VAL A 55 -9.12 8.59 4.82
CA VAL A 55 -10.47 8.05 4.64
C VAL A 55 -11.22 8.06 5.97
N PHE A 56 -10.54 7.63 7.05
CA PHE A 56 -11.06 7.74 8.41
C PHE A 56 -10.23 8.75 9.20
N ARG A 57 -10.90 9.44 10.13
CA ARG A 57 -10.21 10.23 11.16
C ARG A 57 -9.95 9.35 12.37
N PRO A 58 -8.76 9.45 12.99
CA PRO A 58 -8.54 8.85 14.30
C PRO A 58 -9.42 9.53 15.35
N ASP A 59 -9.75 8.81 16.41
CA ASP A 59 -10.49 9.36 17.54
C ASP A 59 -9.52 10.06 18.50
N THR A 60 -8.30 9.53 18.63
CA THR A 60 -7.20 10.14 19.37
C THR A 60 -5.88 10.00 18.62
N GLY A 61 -4.88 10.76 19.03
CA GLY A 61 -3.53 10.70 18.48
C GLY A 61 -3.31 11.62 17.29
N ARG A 62 -2.11 11.50 16.69
CA ARG A 62 -1.67 12.33 15.56
C ARG A 62 -0.94 11.52 14.51
N ILE A 63 -1.00 12.01 13.26
CA ILE A 63 -0.32 11.43 12.10
C ILE A 63 0.53 12.52 11.49
N LEU A 64 1.84 12.27 11.42
CA LEU A 64 2.77 13.19 10.77
C LEU A 64 3.39 12.54 9.54
N LEU A 65 3.48 13.31 8.46
CA LEU A 65 4.23 12.97 7.24
C LEU A 65 5.30 14.04 7.04
N ASP A 66 6.56 13.65 7.10
CA ASP A 66 7.72 14.58 7.08
C ASP A 66 7.58 15.73 8.09
N GLY A 67 7.13 15.42 9.32
CA GLY A 67 6.90 16.42 10.36
C GLY A 67 5.63 17.26 10.19
N ILE A 68 4.92 17.11 9.07
CA ILE A 68 3.66 17.84 8.82
C ILE A 68 2.51 17.06 9.46
N ASP A 69 1.75 17.71 10.35
CA ASP A 69 0.54 17.12 10.91
C ASP A 69 -0.56 17.05 9.84
N VAL A 70 -0.81 15.82 9.37
CA VAL A 70 -1.84 15.55 8.38
C VAL A 70 -3.15 15.06 9.01
N THR A 71 -3.22 14.94 10.34
CA THR A 71 -4.40 14.43 11.06
C THR A 71 -5.70 15.17 10.68
N PRO A 72 -5.73 16.52 10.62
CA PRO A 72 -6.94 17.24 10.25
C PRO A 72 -7.24 17.25 8.75
N LEU A 73 -6.28 16.80 7.90
CA LEU A 73 -6.42 16.89 6.45
C LEU A 73 -7.31 15.76 5.91
N PRO A 74 -8.31 16.07 5.07
CA PRO A 74 -9.09 15.06 4.36
C PRO A 74 -8.24 14.34 3.29
N GLU A 75 -8.71 13.17 2.83
CA GLU A 75 -8.04 12.29 1.88
C GLU A 75 -7.47 13.04 0.65
N TYR A 76 -8.29 13.87 -0.01
CA TYR A 76 -7.87 14.57 -1.22
C TYR A 76 -6.70 15.56 -1.00
N LYS A 77 -6.55 16.11 0.22
CA LYS A 77 -5.41 16.95 0.59
C LYS A 77 -4.16 16.15 0.92
N ARG A 78 -4.32 14.91 1.43
CA ARG A 78 -3.20 13.99 1.66
C ARG A 78 -2.71 13.34 0.37
N ALA A 79 -3.55 13.24 -0.66
CA ALA A 79 -3.23 12.61 -1.94
C ALA A 79 -1.97 13.17 -2.63
N LYS A 80 -1.57 14.41 -2.34
CA LYS A 80 -0.31 14.98 -2.85
C LYS A 80 0.95 14.37 -2.23
N TYR A 81 0.83 13.75 -1.05
CA TYR A 81 1.93 13.14 -0.33
C TYR A 81 1.95 11.61 -0.47
N LEU A 82 0.80 11.01 -0.81
CA LEU A 82 0.58 9.59 -0.76
C LEU A 82 0.40 8.99 -2.17
N GLY A 83 1.03 7.85 -2.42
CA GLY A 83 0.63 6.90 -3.44
C GLY A 83 -0.22 5.79 -2.80
N ARG A 84 -1.30 5.36 -3.43
CA ARG A 84 -2.10 4.24 -2.93
C ARG A 84 -2.44 3.26 -4.04
N VAL A 85 -2.23 1.97 -3.77
CA VAL A 85 -2.63 0.86 -4.61
C VAL A 85 -3.61 0.00 -3.81
N PHE A 86 -4.77 -0.27 -4.39
CA PHE A 86 -5.86 -0.99 -3.76
C PHE A 86 -5.80 -2.49 -4.07
N GLN A 87 -6.49 -3.28 -3.27
CA GLN A 87 -6.67 -4.71 -3.50
C GLN A 87 -7.38 -4.99 -4.82
N ASP A 88 -8.45 -4.25 -5.13
CA ASP A 88 -9.13 -4.34 -6.43
C ASP A 88 -8.44 -3.41 -7.45
N PRO A 89 -7.84 -3.97 -8.53
CA PRO A 89 -7.17 -3.18 -9.57
C PRO A 89 -8.07 -2.13 -10.23
N ARG A 90 -9.39 -2.29 -10.14
CA ARG A 90 -10.36 -1.37 -10.74
C ARG A 90 -10.46 -0.05 -10.00
N MET A 91 -10.16 -0.04 -8.71
CA MET A 91 -10.32 1.17 -7.88
C MET A 91 -9.29 2.26 -8.16
N GLY A 92 -8.12 1.91 -8.68
CA GLY A 92 -7.04 2.86 -8.93
C GLY A 92 -7.05 3.49 -10.34
N THR A 93 -8.01 3.12 -11.22
CA THR A 93 -7.98 3.50 -12.64
C THR A 93 -9.35 3.89 -13.17
N ALA A 94 -9.36 4.78 -14.19
CA ALA A 94 -10.55 5.11 -14.95
C ALA A 94 -10.65 4.13 -16.15
N ALA A 95 -11.51 3.11 -16.03
CA ALA A 95 -11.61 1.99 -16.96
C ALA A 95 -11.92 2.40 -18.42
N ASP A 96 -12.77 3.42 -18.61
CA ASP A 96 -13.18 3.91 -19.91
C ASP A 96 -12.20 4.87 -20.57
N MET A 97 -11.19 5.31 -19.81
CA MET A 97 -10.12 6.18 -20.31
C MET A 97 -8.94 5.35 -20.84
N GLN A 98 -8.16 5.96 -21.72
CA GLN A 98 -6.95 5.36 -22.28
C GLN A 98 -5.84 5.25 -21.21
N ILE A 99 -4.84 4.39 -21.47
CA ILE A 99 -3.68 4.25 -20.59
C ILE A 99 -2.96 5.59 -20.45
N GLU A 100 -2.69 6.30 -21.55
CA GLU A 100 -2.01 7.60 -21.51
C GLU A 100 -2.81 8.68 -20.74
N GLU A 101 -4.14 8.63 -20.78
CA GLU A 101 -4.99 9.56 -20.04
C GLU A 101 -4.95 9.27 -18.53
N ASN A 102 -4.97 8.01 -18.13
CA ASN A 102 -4.81 7.60 -16.73
C ASN A 102 -3.44 8.06 -16.20
N LEU A 103 -2.35 7.85 -16.94
CA LEU A 103 -1.00 8.32 -16.57
C LEU A 103 -0.94 9.85 -16.47
N ALA A 104 -1.58 10.56 -17.42
CA ALA A 104 -1.64 12.01 -17.40
C ALA A 104 -2.36 12.56 -16.16
N LEU A 105 -3.47 11.91 -15.75
CA LEU A 105 -4.17 12.28 -14.51
C LEU A 105 -3.31 12.03 -13.28
N ALA A 106 -2.62 10.88 -13.22
CA ALA A 106 -1.74 10.55 -12.10
C ALA A 106 -0.58 11.54 -11.97
N LEU A 107 0.08 11.89 -13.09
CA LEU A 107 1.20 12.83 -13.12
C LEU A 107 0.81 14.26 -12.70
N ARG A 108 -0.46 14.62 -12.88
CA ARG A 108 -1.01 15.94 -12.54
C ARG A 108 -1.62 15.99 -11.14
N ARG A 109 -1.54 14.92 -10.38
CA ARG A 109 -2.04 14.87 -9.00
C ARG A 109 -1.35 15.95 -8.14
N GLY A 110 -2.16 16.77 -7.47
CA GLY A 110 -1.67 17.85 -6.62
C GLY A 110 -1.13 19.10 -7.37
N LYS A 111 -1.15 19.11 -8.71
CA LYS A 111 -0.71 20.26 -9.52
C LYS A 111 -1.88 21.15 -9.94
N HIS A 112 -1.61 22.43 -10.16
CA HIS A 112 -2.61 23.33 -10.73
C HIS A 112 -2.95 22.92 -12.17
N ARG A 113 -4.24 22.93 -12.48
CA ARG A 113 -4.73 22.65 -13.84
C ARG A 113 -4.69 23.92 -14.68
N THR A 114 -4.31 23.76 -15.95
CA THR A 114 -4.25 24.85 -16.94
C THR A 114 -5.00 24.44 -18.21
N LEU A 115 -5.25 25.38 -19.11
CA LEU A 115 -5.88 25.12 -20.44
C LEU A 115 -4.90 24.58 -21.47
N ARG A 116 -3.80 23.94 -21.05
CA ARG A 116 -2.84 23.30 -21.97
C ARG A 116 -3.36 21.94 -22.45
N PRO A 117 -2.86 21.44 -23.61
CA PRO A 117 -3.17 20.09 -24.07
C PRO A 117 -2.97 19.05 -22.96
N GLY A 118 -3.90 18.11 -22.85
CA GLY A 118 -3.88 17.09 -21.78
C GLY A 118 -2.68 16.17 -21.85
N ILE A 119 -2.14 15.89 -23.06
CA ILE A 119 -0.97 15.03 -23.27
C ILE A 119 -0.15 15.61 -24.41
N THR A 120 1.14 15.85 -24.18
CA THR A 120 2.10 16.30 -25.19
C THR A 120 2.78 15.09 -25.87
N LYS A 121 3.46 15.33 -26.99
CA LYS A 121 4.26 14.29 -27.65
C LYS A 121 5.39 13.78 -26.75
N GLU A 122 6.04 14.67 -26.02
CA GLU A 122 7.11 14.36 -25.08
C GLU A 122 6.61 13.50 -23.91
N GLU A 123 5.46 13.86 -23.31
CA GLU A 123 4.83 13.06 -22.27
C GLU A 123 4.49 11.64 -22.79
N ARG A 124 4.00 11.52 -24.02
CA ARG A 124 3.68 10.22 -24.63
C ARG A 124 4.91 9.34 -24.78
N GLU A 125 6.05 9.90 -25.21
CA GLU A 125 7.32 9.16 -25.29
C GLU A 125 7.81 8.75 -23.89
N ASN A 126 7.68 9.63 -22.91
CA ASN A 126 8.02 9.28 -21.52
C ASN A 126 7.14 8.15 -20.97
N TYR A 127 5.83 8.19 -21.25
CA TYR A 127 4.91 7.10 -20.86
C TYR A 127 5.29 5.78 -21.50
N ARG A 128 5.72 5.76 -22.78
CA ARG A 128 6.22 4.53 -23.42
C ARG A 128 7.41 3.95 -22.70
N LYS A 129 8.38 4.78 -22.33
CA LYS A 129 9.57 4.34 -21.56
C LYS A 129 9.16 3.72 -20.23
N LEU A 130 8.37 4.44 -19.44
CA LEU A 130 7.90 3.97 -18.12
C LEU A 130 7.10 2.65 -18.22
N LEU A 131 6.26 2.52 -19.24
CA LEU A 131 5.48 1.30 -19.45
C LEU A 131 6.35 0.13 -19.94
N SER A 132 7.39 0.39 -20.75
CA SER A 132 8.33 -0.65 -21.19
C SER A 132 9.11 -1.27 -20.03
N GLU A 133 9.41 -0.49 -19.00
CA GLU A 133 10.05 -0.97 -17.77
C GLU A 133 9.20 -2.00 -17.01
N LEU A 134 7.87 -1.97 -17.16
CA LEU A 134 7.01 -2.97 -16.57
C LEU A 134 7.15 -4.36 -17.22
N GLY A 135 7.58 -4.42 -18.48
CA GLY A 135 7.75 -5.67 -19.22
C GLY A 135 6.45 -6.42 -19.50
N LEU A 136 5.33 -5.69 -19.71
CA LEU A 136 3.98 -6.23 -19.87
C LEU A 136 3.35 -5.88 -21.25
N GLY A 137 4.12 -5.30 -22.17
CA GLY A 137 3.67 -4.94 -23.53
C GLY A 137 2.71 -3.75 -23.58
N LEU A 138 2.64 -2.95 -22.51
CA LEU A 138 1.72 -1.81 -22.42
C LEU A 138 2.21 -0.59 -23.21
N GLU A 139 3.50 -0.48 -23.47
CA GLU A 139 4.16 0.61 -24.21
C GLU A 139 3.64 0.75 -25.64
N SER A 140 3.17 -0.35 -26.24
CA SER A 140 2.57 -0.36 -27.58
C SER A 140 1.07 -0.04 -27.58
N ARG A 141 0.45 0.07 -26.41
CA ARG A 141 -1.02 0.14 -26.25
C ARG A 141 -1.51 1.41 -25.54
N LEU A 142 -0.78 2.52 -25.63
CA LEU A 142 -1.10 3.79 -24.94
C LEU A 142 -2.54 4.27 -25.14
N SER A 143 -3.09 4.12 -26.34
CA SER A 143 -4.46 4.52 -26.68
C SER A 143 -5.52 3.45 -26.35
N ALA A 144 -5.13 2.29 -25.82
CA ALA A 144 -6.09 1.28 -25.39
C ALA A 144 -6.79 1.73 -24.10
N LYS A 145 -8.09 1.41 -23.98
CA LYS A 145 -8.83 1.62 -22.73
C LYS A 145 -8.30 0.71 -21.62
N VAL A 146 -8.14 1.26 -20.42
CA VAL A 146 -7.65 0.50 -19.25
C VAL A 146 -8.56 -0.66 -18.88
N GLY A 147 -9.87 -0.55 -19.14
CA GLY A 147 -10.82 -1.64 -18.94
C GLY A 147 -10.53 -2.92 -19.72
N LEU A 148 -9.74 -2.85 -20.82
CA LEU A 148 -9.34 -3.98 -21.64
C LEU A 148 -8.06 -4.68 -21.16
N LEU A 149 -7.44 -4.20 -20.09
CA LEU A 149 -6.23 -4.79 -19.50
C LEU A 149 -6.58 -6.00 -18.62
N SER A 150 -5.68 -6.99 -18.58
CA SER A 150 -5.75 -8.06 -17.59
C SER A 150 -5.59 -7.49 -16.16
N GLY A 151 -6.03 -8.24 -15.16
CA GLY A 151 -5.90 -7.85 -13.75
C GLY A 151 -4.46 -7.45 -13.39
N GLY A 152 -3.48 -8.27 -13.75
CA GLY A 152 -2.06 -7.99 -13.48
C GLY A 152 -1.52 -6.78 -14.25
N GLN A 153 -1.87 -6.61 -15.53
CA GLN A 153 -1.50 -5.43 -16.30
C GLN A 153 -2.07 -4.15 -15.67
N ARG A 154 -3.34 -4.21 -15.25
CA ARG A 154 -4.01 -3.09 -14.61
C ARG A 154 -3.41 -2.78 -13.25
N GLN A 155 -3.04 -3.80 -12.47
CA GLN A 155 -2.39 -3.63 -11.18
C GLN A 155 -1.00 -3.00 -11.32
N ALA A 156 -0.18 -3.48 -12.26
CA ALA A 156 1.12 -2.90 -12.54
C ALA A 156 1.00 -1.43 -13.04
N LEU A 157 0.00 -1.14 -13.87
CA LEU A 157 -0.31 0.24 -14.27
C LEU A 157 -0.68 1.11 -13.05
N THR A 158 -1.53 0.60 -12.15
CA THR A 158 -1.93 1.33 -10.92
C THR A 158 -0.72 1.61 -10.04
N LEU A 159 0.17 0.63 -9.89
CA LEU A 159 1.42 0.79 -9.14
C LEU A 159 2.31 1.87 -9.76
N LEU A 160 2.53 1.83 -11.08
CA LEU A 160 3.26 2.87 -11.79
C LEU A 160 2.63 4.25 -11.54
N MET A 161 1.30 4.38 -11.72
CA MET A 161 0.57 5.62 -11.49
C MET A 161 0.72 6.14 -10.06
N ALA A 162 0.73 5.26 -9.07
CA ALA A 162 0.89 5.62 -7.65
C ALA A 162 2.31 6.13 -7.34
N SER A 163 3.33 5.62 -8.05
CA SER A 163 4.75 5.96 -7.85
C SER A 163 5.26 7.13 -8.72
N LEU A 164 4.57 7.49 -9.82
CA LEU A 164 5.01 8.51 -10.80
C LEU A 164 5.46 9.85 -10.22
N THR A 165 4.88 10.27 -9.11
CA THR A 165 5.19 11.57 -8.48
C THR A 165 6.12 11.44 -7.28
N CYS A 166 6.78 10.30 -7.11
CA CYS A 166 7.64 9.97 -5.97
C CYS A 166 6.96 10.39 -4.65
N PRO A 167 5.86 9.74 -4.27
CA PRO A 167 5.12 10.10 -3.07
C PRO A 167 5.99 9.94 -1.82
N LYS A 168 5.68 10.70 -0.76
CA LYS A 168 6.34 10.57 0.54
C LYS A 168 6.08 9.22 1.21
N LEU A 169 4.96 8.61 0.89
CA LEU A 169 4.60 7.28 1.35
C LEU A 169 3.77 6.55 0.29
N LEU A 170 4.18 5.34 -0.03
CA LEU A 170 3.42 4.41 -0.89
C LEU A 170 2.67 3.42 0.00
N LEU A 171 1.35 3.36 -0.16
CA LEU A 171 0.46 2.45 0.54
C LEU A 171 0.01 1.34 -0.42
N LEU A 172 0.32 0.10 -0.11
CA LEU A 172 -0.06 -1.08 -0.88
C LEU A 172 -1.00 -1.96 -0.04
N ASP A 173 -2.26 -2.09 -0.48
CA ASP A 173 -3.30 -2.80 0.26
C ASP A 173 -3.61 -4.13 -0.42
N GLU A 174 -2.98 -5.22 0.02
CA GLU A 174 -3.15 -6.59 -0.52
C GLU A 174 -3.18 -6.63 -2.05
N HIS A 175 -2.34 -5.83 -2.68
CA HIS A 175 -2.42 -5.47 -4.10
C HIS A 175 -2.17 -6.63 -5.08
N THR A 176 -1.88 -7.82 -4.58
CA THR A 176 -1.70 -9.05 -5.38
C THR A 176 -2.74 -10.13 -5.09
N ALA A 177 -3.60 -9.93 -4.08
CA ALA A 177 -4.53 -10.96 -3.60
C ALA A 177 -5.57 -11.41 -4.64
N ALA A 178 -5.95 -10.52 -5.56
CA ALA A 178 -6.94 -10.79 -6.61
C ALA A 178 -6.33 -11.38 -7.91
N LEU A 179 -5.01 -11.72 -7.90
CA LEU A 179 -4.27 -12.18 -9.07
C LEU A 179 -3.94 -13.68 -8.96
N ASP A 180 -3.76 -14.32 -10.09
CA ASP A 180 -3.20 -15.68 -10.11
C ASP A 180 -1.74 -15.68 -9.62
N PRO A 181 -1.21 -16.80 -9.09
CA PRO A 181 0.10 -16.83 -8.44
C PRO A 181 1.27 -16.36 -9.33
N LYS A 182 1.26 -16.67 -10.63
CA LYS A 182 2.32 -16.27 -11.55
C LYS A 182 2.30 -14.75 -11.79
N THR A 183 1.12 -14.21 -11.98
CA THR A 183 0.92 -12.77 -12.17
C THR A 183 1.22 -12.00 -10.88
N ALA A 184 0.81 -12.52 -9.71
CA ALA A 184 1.11 -11.94 -8.40
C ALA A 184 2.62 -11.83 -8.18
N ALA A 185 3.39 -12.90 -8.43
CA ALA A 185 4.84 -12.90 -8.33
C ALA A 185 5.47 -11.82 -9.23
N LYS A 186 4.99 -11.68 -10.47
CA LYS A 186 5.49 -10.65 -11.39
C LYS A 186 5.18 -9.22 -10.91
N VAL A 187 3.99 -8.98 -10.37
CA VAL A 187 3.62 -7.68 -9.81
C VAL A 187 4.46 -7.36 -8.58
N LEU A 188 4.73 -8.33 -7.70
CA LEU A 188 5.61 -8.14 -6.54
C LEU A 188 7.04 -7.82 -6.94
N GLU A 189 7.59 -8.51 -7.96
CA GLU A 189 8.91 -8.19 -8.52
C GLU A 189 8.97 -6.74 -9.05
N ILE A 190 7.96 -6.30 -9.79
CA ILE A 190 7.84 -4.92 -10.27
C ILE A 190 7.74 -3.95 -9.10
N THR A 191 6.96 -4.30 -8.06
CA THR A 191 6.82 -3.49 -6.84
C THR A 191 8.15 -3.26 -6.15
N ASP A 192 8.89 -4.34 -5.89
CA ASP A 192 10.20 -4.30 -5.22
C ASP A 192 11.20 -3.44 -6.00
N ARG A 193 11.24 -3.62 -7.34
CA ARG A 193 12.09 -2.83 -8.22
C ARG A 193 11.74 -1.34 -8.15
N ILE A 194 10.47 -0.96 -8.34
CA ILE A 194 10.03 0.44 -8.32
C ILE A 194 10.34 1.09 -6.96
N VAL A 195 10.09 0.38 -5.86
CA VAL A 195 10.35 0.88 -4.51
C VAL A 195 11.85 1.12 -4.31
N LYS A 196 12.71 0.17 -4.72
CA LYS A 196 14.17 0.28 -4.58
C LYS A 196 14.77 1.37 -5.46
N GLU A 197 14.41 1.40 -6.74
CA GLU A 197 14.96 2.37 -7.71
C GLU A 197 14.60 3.81 -7.35
N ASN A 198 13.40 4.04 -6.79
CA ASN A 198 12.92 5.37 -6.42
C ASN A 198 13.08 5.69 -4.93
N HIS A 199 13.70 4.80 -4.13
CA HIS A 199 13.88 4.94 -2.68
C HIS A 199 12.58 5.30 -1.94
N LEU A 200 11.45 4.66 -2.32
CA LEU A 200 10.14 4.99 -1.79
C LEU A 200 9.95 4.40 -0.39
N THR A 201 9.54 5.25 0.56
CA THR A 201 8.99 4.76 1.83
C THR A 201 7.67 4.05 1.56
N THR A 202 7.56 2.79 1.96
CA THR A 202 6.44 1.93 1.55
C THR A 202 5.86 1.16 2.74
N LEU A 203 4.53 1.12 2.81
CA LEU A 203 3.78 0.28 3.74
C LEU A 203 2.92 -0.70 2.93
N MET A 204 3.28 -1.97 2.95
CA MET A 204 2.60 -3.03 2.20
C MET A 204 1.85 -3.98 3.14
N ILE A 205 0.52 -3.97 3.07
CA ILE A 205 -0.30 -4.99 3.71
C ILE A 205 -0.33 -6.23 2.82
N THR A 206 -0.10 -7.39 3.42
CA THR A 206 -0.27 -8.70 2.78
C THR A 206 -0.80 -9.71 3.79
N HIS A 207 -1.53 -10.71 3.31
CA HIS A 207 -1.90 -11.88 4.10
C HIS A 207 -0.95 -13.05 3.86
N ASN A 208 -0.05 -12.96 2.88
CA ASN A 208 0.93 -13.99 2.58
C ASN A 208 2.20 -13.78 3.42
N MET A 209 2.48 -14.70 4.34
CA MET A 209 3.65 -14.62 5.23
C MET A 209 4.98 -14.70 4.48
N ARG A 210 5.04 -15.49 3.39
CA ARG A 210 6.26 -15.61 2.57
C ARG A 210 6.59 -14.29 1.90
N ASP A 211 5.59 -13.62 1.34
CA ASP A 211 5.77 -12.29 0.73
C ASP A 211 6.20 -11.27 1.79
N ALA A 212 5.59 -11.33 2.98
CA ALA A 212 5.94 -10.42 4.08
C ALA A 212 7.39 -10.58 4.55
N ILE A 213 7.92 -11.80 4.57
CA ILE A 213 9.31 -12.10 4.92
C ILE A 213 10.25 -11.68 3.78
N THR A 214 9.88 -11.99 2.52
CA THR A 214 10.75 -11.83 1.34
C THR A 214 10.94 -10.34 0.98
N TYR A 215 9.87 -9.55 1.04
CA TYR A 215 9.89 -8.15 0.57
C TYR A 215 10.09 -7.16 1.72
N GLY A 216 10.78 -6.07 1.43
CA GLY A 216 11.04 -4.99 2.39
C GLY A 216 12.12 -5.30 3.42
N ASN A 217 12.46 -4.29 4.22
CA ASN A 217 13.51 -4.34 5.25
C ASN A 217 12.98 -4.49 6.67
N ARG A 218 11.65 -4.36 6.87
CA ARG A 218 10.98 -4.45 8.18
C ARG A 218 9.63 -5.14 8.05
N LEU A 219 9.25 -5.91 9.05
CA LEU A 219 7.97 -6.61 9.15
C LEU A 219 7.32 -6.25 10.47
N ILE A 220 6.05 -5.85 10.40
CA ILE A 220 5.22 -5.65 11.59
C ILE A 220 4.01 -6.57 11.54
N MET A 221 3.60 -7.05 12.71
CA MET A 221 2.38 -7.85 12.85
C MET A 221 1.39 -7.14 13.75
N LEU A 222 0.16 -7.00 13.26
CA LEU A 222 -0.95 -6.42 14.00
C LEU A 222 -1.84 -7.52 14.59
N HIS A 223 -2.27 -7.30 15.81
CA HIS A 223 -3.29 -8.09 16.48
C HIS A 223 -4.15 -7.17 17.35
N GLU A 224 -5.48 -7.27 17.23
CA GLU A 224 -6.46 -6.49 18.00
C GLU A 224 -6.14 -4.97 18.08
N GLY A 225 -5.76 -4.39 16.95
CA GLY A 225 -5.47 -2.96 16.83
C GLY A 225 -4.12 -2.51 17.37
N ARG A 226 -3.25 -3.44 17.80
CA ARG A 226 -1.91 -3.17 18.33
C ARG A 226 -0.83 -3.82 17.46
N ILE A 227 0.37 -3.25 17.48
CA ILE A 227 1.56 -3.88 16.92
C ILE A 227 2.11 -4.83 18.00
N ILE A 228 2.15 -6.13 17.71
CA ILE A 228 2.64 -7.16 18.63
C ILE A 228 4.03 -7.69 18.24
N ILE A 229 4.43 -7.53 16.98
CA ILE A 229 5.74 -7.91 16.46
C ILE A 229 6.24 -6.78 15.57
N ASP A 230 7.53 -6.45 15.71
CA ASP A 230 8.22 -5.45 14.90
C ASP A 230 9.67 -5.90 14.71
N ILE A 231 9.99 -6.42 13.54
CA ILE A 231 11.26 -7.06 13.20
C ILE A 231 11.86 -6.39 11.99
N ALA A 232 13.16 -6.06 12.04
CA ALA A 232 13.86 -5.37 10.96
C ALA A 232 15.29 -5.91 10.74
N GLY A 233 15.89 -5.53 9.60
CA GLY A 233 17.28 -5.80 9.29
C GLY A 233 17.64 -7.28 9.22
N GLU A 234 18.73 -7.69 9.86
CA GLU A 234 19.26 -9.06 9.81
C GLU A 234 18.31 -10.07 10.46
N GLU A 235 17.58 -9.67 11.51
CA GLU A 235 16.59 -10.53 12.15
C GLU A 235 15.47 -10.91 11.17
N LYS A 236 14.98 -9.94 10.37
CA LYS A 236 13.98 -10.21 9.34
C LYS A 236 14.51 -11.13 8.24
N LYS A 237 15.77 -10.95 7.81
CA LYS A 237 16.36 -11.75 6.73
C LYS A 237 16.45 -13.24 7.05
N ASN A 238 16.64 -13.56 8.32
CA ASN A 238 16.79 -14.94 8.80
C ASN A 238 15.45 -15.56 9.25
N LEU A 239 14.35 -14.81 9.17
CA LEU A 239 13.03 -15.24 9.64
C LEU A 239 12.43 -16.30 8.72
N THR A 240 11.91 -17.38 9.31
CA THR A 240 11.11 -18.37 8.61
C THR A 240 9.62 -18.19 8.89
N VAL A 241 8.77 -18.85 8.11
CA VAL A 241 7.31 -18.83 8.37
C VAL A 241 7.00 -19.49 9.71
N GLU A 242 7.71 -20.54 10.06
CA GLU A 242 7.58 -21.26 11.33
C GLU A 242 7.92 -20.35 12.51
N ASP A 243 9.02 -19.59 12.43
CA ASP A 243 9.42 -18.64 13.46
C ASP A 243 8.34 -17.57 13.66
N LEU A 244 7.81 -17.05 12.55
CA LEU A 244 6.78 -16.02 12.57
C LEU A 244 5.49 -16.50 13.23
N LEU A 245 5.09 -17.76 12.98
CA LEU A 245 3.96 -18.42 13.63
C LEU A 245 4.18 -18.60 15.13
N GLN A 246 5.39 -19.02 15.54
CA GLN A 246 5.75 -19.16 16.95
C GLN A 246 5.72 -17.81 17.69
N LEU A 247 6.29 -16.78 17.06
CA LEU A 247 6.28 -15.42 17.61
C LEU A 247 4.85 -14.89 17.80
N PHE A 248 3.97 -15.14 16.82
CA PHE A 248 2.56 -14.76 16.93
C PHE A 248 1.88 -15.47 18.09
N THR A 249 2.01 -16.80 18.19
CA THR A 249 1.41 -17.58 19.27
C THR A 249 1.86 -17.10 20.65
N LYS A 250 3.16 -16.80 20.77
CA LYS A 250 3.75 -16.27 22.01
C LYS A 250 3.24 -14.86 22.36
N ALA A 251 3.10 -13.98 21.36
CA ALA A 251 2.72 -12.59 21.57
C ALA A 251 1.21 -12.38 21.75
N SER A 252 0.37 -13.16 21.05
CA SER A 252 -1.09 -13.05 21.12
C SER A 252 -1.73 -13.88 22.23
N GLY A 253 -1.00 -14.85 22.80
CA GLY A 253 -1.57 -15.84 23.74
C GLY A 253 -2.61 -16.79 23.10
N ALA A 254 -2.86 -16.66 21.81
CA ALA A 254 -3.84 -17.46 21.08
C ALA A 254 -3.16 -18.62 20.36
N THR A 255 -3.74 -19.82 20.46
CA THR A 255 -3.33 -20.95 19.62
C THR A 255 -3.91 -20.78 18.21
N PHE A 256 -3.09 -20.96 17.19
CA PHE A 256 -3.43 -20.81 15.74
C PHE A 256 -4.47 -21.81 15.22
N SER A 257 -5.43 -22.24 16.04
CA SER A 257 -6.37 -23.32 15.67
C SER A 257 -7.38 -22.96 14.57
N ASN A 258 -7.52 -21.67 14.19
CA ASN A 258 -8.55 -21.26 13.23
C ASN A 258 -8.06 -20.47 12.00
N ASP A 259 -6.79 -20.13 11.87
CA ASP A 259 -6.31 -19.26 10.78
C ASP A 259 -5.50 -20.03 9.69
N ARG A 260 -5.94 -21.23 9.30
CA ARG A 260 -5.42 -21.90 8.08
C ARG A 260 -5.56 -21.03 6.80
N ALA A 261 -6.37 -19.99 6.85
CA ALA A 261 -6.53 -19.02 5.75
C ALA A 261 -5.33 -18.08 5.57
N ILE A 262 -4.36 -18.05 6.51
CA ILE A 262 -3.14 -17.21 6.40
C ILE A 262 -2.00 -18.01 5.73
N LEU A 263 -2.18 -19.29 5.49
CA LEU A 263 -1.16 -20.20 4.96
C LEU A 263 -1.33 -20.57 3.47
N SER A 264 -2.38 -20.07 2.81
CA SER A 264 -2.66 -20.37 1.40
C SER A 264 -2.15 -19.29 0.45
#